data_6ffedcfc9bcee29cdb2f49a80c032d2f
#
_entry.id   6ffedcfc9bcee29cdb2f49a80c032d2f
#
_cell.length_a   1.000
_cell.length_b   1.000
_cell.length_c   1.000
_cell.angle_alpha   90.00
_cell.angle_beta   90.00
_cell.angle_gamma   90.00
#
_symmetry.space_group_name_H-M   'P 1'
#
loop_
_entity.id
_entity.type
_entity.pdbx_description
1 polymer ?
#
loop_
_entity_poly.entity_id
_entity_poly.type
_entity_poly.pdbx_seq_one_letter_code
_entity_poly.pdbx_strand_id
1 'polypeptide(L)'
;IFKKDSIVTIKLNLSKSPLTVAAQEINSSTDVKIWYTNLIKGKENYVHFSNYGKSRLGRDLPILDIYKGDKKHKDVIILLTRQHPPEVTGYFAFKEFLKTILNNSSLSEDFLNKYRVLAFPILNPDGVDLGHWRHNSGGVDTNRDWSIYNQPEIKQTVEYITSTLRKNKAKAILGLDFHSTYKDVFYTNKIRKETTLPNFVN
;
A
#
# COMPACT_ATOMS: atom_id res chain seq x y z
N ILE A 1 -6.48 8.62 -31.21
CA ILE A 1 -6.70 7.30 -30.56
C ILE A 1 -7.18 6.35 -31.67
N PHE A 2 -6.38 5.35 -31.95
CA PHE A 2 -6.64 4.40 -33.03
C PHE A 2 -7.36 3.17 -32.49
N LYS A 3 -8.51 2.88 -33.03
CA LYS A 3 -9.41 1.82 -32.53
C LYS A 3 -9.28 0.48 -33.25
N LYS A 4 -8.38 0.29 -34.19
CA LYS A 4 -8.44 -0.90 -35.05
C LYS A 4 -7.23 -1.82 -35.02
N ASP A 5 -6.07 -1.35 -34.61
CA ASP A 5 -4.86 -2.15 -34.61
C ASP A 5 -4.17 -2.04 -33.25
N SER A 6 -3.63 -3.15 -32.77
CA SER A 6 -2.89 -3.23 -31.50
C SER A 6 -1.54 -2.47 -31.55
N ILE A 7 -1.42 -1.51 -32.45
CA ILE A 7 -0.19 -0.77 -32.71
C ILE A 7 -0.41 0.69 -32.29
N VAL A 8 0.46 1.17 -31.40
CA VAL A 8 0.57 2.58 -31.06
C VAL A 8 1.87 3.11 -31.63
N THR A 9 1.78 4.16 -32.47
CA THR A 9 2.94 4.86 -32.99
C THR A 9 3.19 6.11 -32.16
N ILE A 10 4.38 6.21 -31.58
CA ILE A 10 4.83 7.36 -30.81
C ILE A 10 5.95 8.05 -31.57
N LYS A 11 5.77 9.35 -31.89
CA LYS A 11 6.82 10.18 -32.47
C LYS A 11 7.56 10.89 -31.34
N LEU A 12 8.86 10.66 -31.25
CA LEU A 12 9.71 11.21 -30.19
C LEU A 12 10.76 12.13 -30.79
N ASN A 13 11.00 13.26 -30.15
CA ASN A 13 12.15 14.12 -30.44
C ASN A 13 13.30 13.69 -29.53
N LEU A 14 14.30 13.04 -30.11
CA LEU A 14 15.47 12.58 -29.36
C LEU A 14 16.49 13.70 -29.23
N SER A 15 17.14 13.77 -28.07
CA SER A 15 18.25 14.66 -27.76
C SER A 15 19.44 13.85 -27.21
N LYS A 16 20.49 14.54 -26.77
CA LYS A 16 21.64 13.88 -26.09
C LYS A 16 21.27 13.44 -24.64
N SER A 17 20.14 13.87 -24.11
CA SER A 17 19.67 13.47 -22.77
C SER A 17 18.90 12.15 -22.84
N PRO A 18 19.04 11.28 -21.83
CA PRO A 18 18.22 10.07 -21.74
C PRO A 18 16.72 10.40 -21.75
N LEU A 19 15.95 9.61 -22.47
CA LEU A 19 14.49 9.70 -22.52
C LEU A 19 13.90 8.36 -22.11
N THR A 20 13.02 8.37 -21.11
CA THR A 20 12.27 7.19 -20.69
C THR A 20 10.86 7.27 -21.24
N VAL A 21 10.41 6.19 -21.89
CA VAL A 21 9.02 6.02 -22.35
C VAL A 21 8.36 4.96 -21.49
N ALA A 22 7.25 5.30 -20.87
CA ALA A 22 6.51 4.37 -20.03
C ALA A 22 5.00 4.44 -20.33
N ALA A 23 4.31 3.31 -20.20
CA ALA A 23 2.87 3.24 -20.40
C ALA A 23 2.08 3.85 -19.23
N GLN A 24 2.73 4.01 -18.08
CA GLN A 24 2.15 4.61 -16.88
C GLN A 24 3.22 5.49 -16.19
N GLU A 25 2.79 6.30 -15.23
CA GLU A 25 3.72 7.09 -14.42
C GLU A 25 4.71 6.17 -13.70
N ILE A 26 5.98 6.51 -13.80
CA ILE A 26 7.05 5.77 -13.13
C ILE A 26 7.06 6.18 -11.65
N ASN A 27 6.90 5.19 -10.79
CA ASN A 27 6.97 5.34 -9.32
C ASN A 27 7.79 4.17 -8.76
N SER A 28 9.09 4.38 -8.62
CA SER A 28 10.04 3.42 -8.06
C SER A 28 9.88 3.28 -6.54
N SER A 29 10.56 2.31 -5.94
CA SER A 29 10.65 2.19 -4.48
C SER A 29 11.31 3.42 -3.85
N THR A 30 12.23 4.07 -4.56
CA THR A 30 12.86 5.34 -4.15
C THR A 30 11.84 6.48 -4.11
N ASP A 31 10.98 6.59 -5.13
CA ASP A 31 9.92 7.62 -5.17
C ASP A 31 8.93 7.42 -4.03
N VAL A 32 8.55 6.18 -3.74
CA VAL A 32 7.74 5.82 -2.58
C VAL A 32 8.41 6.27 -1.28
N LYS A 33 9.72 6.03 -1.13
CA LYS A 33 10.49 6.46 0.04
C LYS A 33 10.52 7.98 0.18
N ILE A 34 10.77 8.71 -0.90
CA ILE A 34 10.74 10.17 -0.90
C ILE A 34 9.36 10.68 -0.47
N TRP A 35 8.30 10.09 -1.02
CA TRP A 35 6.94 10.48 -0.71
C TRP A 35 6.60 10.32 0.78
N TYR A 36 6.80 9.12 1.38
CA TYR A 36 6.44 8.93 2.78
C TYR A 36 7.37 9.72 3.72
N THR A 37 8.64 9.89 3.37
CA THR A 37 9.56 10.73 4.14
C THR A 37 9.06 12.19 4.21
N ASN A 38 8.53 12.71 3.09
CA ASN A 38 7.93 14.05 3.08
C ASN A 38 6.58 14.09 3.82
N LEU A 39 5.78 13.02 3.72
CA LEU A 39 4.49 12.92 4.42
C LEU A 39 4.64 12.99 5.95
N ILE A 40 5.70 12.39 6.48
CA ILE A 40 5.97 12.29 7.92
C ILE A 40 6.42 13.62 8.52
N LYS A 41 7.08 14.49 7.75
CA LYS A 41 7.62 15.76 8.25
C LYS A 41 6.59 16.56 9.04
N GLY A 42 6.92 16.88 10.29
CA GLY A 42 6.05 17.60 11.23
C GLY A 42 4.91 16.74 11.82
N LYS A 43 4.94 15.41 11.64
CA LYS A 43 3.95 14.46 12.14
C LYS A 43 4.58 13.29 12.92
N GLU A 44 5.86 13.40 13.25
CA GLU A 44 6.65 12.34 13.87
C GLU A 44 6.12 11.90 15.24
N ASN A 45 5.31 12.74 15.88
CA ASN A 45 4.67 12.45 17.16
C ASN A 45 3.48 11.49 17.07
N TYR A 46 2.93 11.24 15.85
CA TYR A 46 1.81 10.32 15.65
C TYR A 46 1.93 9.47 14.37
N VAL A 47 2.94 9.70 13.53
CA VAL A 47 3.28 8.86 12.38
C VAL A 47 4.66 8.25 12.60
N HIS A 48 4.71 6.99 12.98
CA HIS A 48 5.93 6.28 13.32
C HIS A 48 6.37 5.41 12.15
N PHE A 49 7.50 5.77 11.56
CA PHE A 49 8.11 5.00 10.48
C PHE A 49 9.03 3.89 11.04
N SER A 50 8.97 2.71 10.40
CA SER A 50 9.99 1.67 10.56
C SER A 50 10.07 0.78 9.33
N ASN A 51 11.14 -0.01 9.24
CA ASN A 51 11.23 -1.12 8.31
C ASN A 51 10.92 -2.40 9.09
N TYR A 52 9.90 -3.15 8.64
CA TYR A 52 9.49 -4.38 9.32
C TYR A 52 10.14 -5.64 8.76
N GLY A 53 10.88 -5.51 7.64
CA GLY A 53 11.53 -6.62 7.00
C GLY A 53 12.31 -6.24 5.75
N LYS A 54 12.65 -7.28 4.98
CA LYS A 54 13.38 -7.19 3.71
C LYS A 54 12.66 -7.99 2.63
N SER A 55 12.64 -7.44 1.40
CA SER A 55 12.22 -8.17 0.22
C SER A 55 13.20 -9.28 -0.13
N ARG A 56 12.86 -10.12 -1.10
CA ARG A 56 13.74 -11.20 -1.59
C ARG A 56 15.12 -10.70 -2.03
N LEU A 57 15.23 -9.52 -2.62
CA LEU A 57 16.50 -8.90 -3.03
C LEU A 57 17.09 -7.95 -1.97
N GLY A 58 16.57 -7.97 -0.75
CA GLY A 58 17.10 -7.22 0.38
C GLY A 58 16.66 -5.76 0.48
N ARG A 59 15.67 -5.31 -0.31
CA ARG A 59 15.10 -3.97 -0.17
C ARG A 59 14.27 -3.86 1.08
N ASP A 60 14.25 -2.67 1.67
CA ASP A 60 13.44 -2.39 2.86
C ASP A 60 11.94 -2.56 2.59
N LEU A 61 11.25 -3.12 3.57
CA LEU A 61 9.78 -3.18 3.62
C LEU A 61 9.30 -2.15 4.65
N PRO A 62 8.85 -0.97 4.18
CA PRO A 62 8.47 0.13 5.05
C PRO A 62 7.07 -0.03 5.61
N ILE A 63 6.86 0.49 6.83
CA ILE A 63 5.54 0.69 7.43
C ILE A 63 5.42 2.07 8.06
N LEU A 64 4.24 2.65 7.95
CA LEU A 64 3.80 3.81 8.71
C LEU A 64 2.78 3.33 9.74
N ASP A 65 3.14 3.42 11.00
CA ASP A 65 2.29 3.09 12.15
C ASP A 65 1.72 4.40 12.70
N ILE A 66 0.43 4.63 12.51
CA ILE A 66 -0.20 5.94 12.68
C ILE A 66 -1.26 5.86 13.78
N TYR A 67 -1.10 6.68 14.82
CA TYR A 67 -2.06 6.79 15.93
C TYR A 67 -1.77 8.01 16.79
N LYS A 68 -2.77 8.54 17.48
CA LYS A 68 -2.61 9.56 18.53
C LYS A 68 -2.89 8.94 19.90
N GLY A 69 -2.23 9.43 20.95
CA GLY A 69 -2.37 8.90 22.31
C GLY A 69 -1.83 7.46 22.49
N ASP A 70 -2.41 6.70 23.39
CA ASP A 70 -1.97 5.32 23.65
C ASP A 70 -2.43 4.38 22.52
N LYS A 71 -1.48 3.59 22.02
CA LYS A 71 -1.74 2.60 20.95
C LYS A 71 -2.36 1.30 21.44
N LYS A 72 -2.36 1.05 22.74
CA LYS A 72 -2.92 -0.18 23.32
C LYS A 72 -4.43 -0.20 23.16
N HIS A 73 -4.97 -1.37 22.84
CA HIS A 73 -6.41 -1.63 22.69
C HIS A 73 -7.10 -0.83 21.57
N LYS A 74 -6.39 -0.02 20.77
CA LYS A 74 -6.99 0.63 19.60
C LYS A 74 -7.29 -0.42 18.53
N ASP A 75 -8.48 -0.37 17.97
CA ASP A 75 -8.81 -1.12 16.77
C ASP A 75 -7.93 -0.68 15.59
N VAL A 76 -7.49 -1.66 14.80
CA VAL A 76 -6.48 -1.45 13.75
C VAL A 76 -7.14 -1.49 12.38
N ILE A 77 -6.77 -0.50 11.57
CA ILE A 77 -7.06 -0.43 10.13
C ILE A 77 -5.77 -0.73 9.38
N ILE A 78 -5.82 -1.65 8.42
CA ILE A 78 -4.67 -2.09 7.63
C ILE A 78 -4.83 -1.55 6.22
N LEU A 79 -3.81 -0.85 5.72
CA LEU A 79 -3.78 -0.30 4.37
C LEU A 79 -2.60 -0.91 3.61
N LEU A 80 -2.89 -1.58 2.52
CA LEU A 80 -1.90 -2.25 1.67
C LEU A 80 -1.90 -1.64 0.27
N THR A 81 -0.75 -1.58 -0.38
CA THR A 81 -0.65 -1.19 -1.79
C THR A 81 0.61 -1.72 -2.46
N ARG A 82 0.69 -1.60 -3.79
CA ARG A 82 1.87 -1.96 -4.60
C ARG A 82 2.29 -3.43 -4.43
N GLN A 83 1.31 -4.33 -4.35
CA GLN A 83 1.54 -5.76 -4.54
C GLN A 83 1.88 -6.05 -6.00
N HIS A 84 1.16 -5.40 -6.92
CA HIS A 84 1.45 -5.47 -8.35
C HIS A 84 2.18 -4.19 -8.80
N PRO A 85 3.34 -4.34 -9.44
CA PRO A 85 4.22 -3.22 -9.79
C PRO A 85 3.59 -2.08 -10.61
N PRO A 86 2.78 -2.33 -11.66
CA PRO A 86 2.26 -1.25 -12.52
C PRO A 86 1.01 -0.55 -11.98
N GLU A 87 0.48 -0.94 -10.83
CA GLU A 87 -0.77 -0.43 -10.32
C GLU A 87 -0.61 0.92 -9.60
N VAL A 88 -0.16 1.94 -10.35
CA VAL A 88 0.13 3.27 -9.81
C VAL A 88 -1.12 4.09 -9.50
N THR A 89 -2.24 3.88 -10.19
CA THR A 89 -3.50 4.59 -9.88
C THR A 89 -4.05 4.20 -8.52
N GLY A 90 -4.02 2.92 -8.17
CA GLY A 90 -4.35 2.44 -6.82
C GLY A 90 -3.40 3.01 -5.75
N TYR A 91 -2.11 3.12 -6.07
CA TYR A 91 -1.15 3.78 -5.18
C TYR A 91 -1.45 5.28 -5.00
N PHE A 92 -1.94 5.98 -6.03
CA PHE A 92 -2.35 7.38 -5.88
C PHE A 92 -3.57 7.51 -4.97
N ALA A 93 -4.55 6.62 -5.10
CA ALA A 93 -5.69 6.55 -4.18
C ALA A 93 -5.24 6.31 -2.73
N PHE A 94 -4.30 5.38 -2.50
CA PHE A 94 -3.68 5.15 -1.19
C PHE A 94 -3.02 6.42 -0.64
N LYS A 95 -2.26 7.16 -1.47
CA LYS A 95 -1.62 8.41 -1.06
C LYS A 95 -2.63 9.46 -0.61
N GLU A 96 -3.69 9.67 -1.37
CA GLU A 96 -4.73 10.65 -1.05
C GLU A 96 -5.55 10.23 0.18
N PHE A 97 -5.82 8.94 0.33
CA PHE A 97 -6.45 8.41 1.53
C PHE A 97 -5.64 8.74 2.79
N LEU A 98 -4.31 8.49 2.76
CA LEU A 98 -3.44 8.84 3.88
C LEU A 98 -3.35 10.34 4.12
N LYS A 99 -3.27 11.17 3.09
CA LYS A 99 -3.30 12.63 3.25
C LYS A 99 -4.60 13.09 3.93
N THR A 100 -5.73 12.49 3.58
CA THR A 100 -7.02 12.79 4.21
C THR A 100 -7.03 12.43 5.70
N ILE A 101 -6.49 11.27 6.06
CA ILE A 101 -6.36 10.85 7.47
C ILE A 101 -5.43 11.79 8.25
N LEU A 102 -4.44 12.41 7.58
CA LEU A 102 -3.39 13.21 8.20
C LEU A 102 -3.57 14.74 7.99
N ASN A 103 -4.76 15.20 7.63
CA ASN A 103 -5.01 16.60 7.27
C ASN A 103 -5.27 17.54 8.46
N ASN A 104 -5.16 17.05 9.69
CA ASN A 104 -5.39 17.80 10.94
C ASN A 104 -6.80 18.41 11.08
N SER A 105 -7.80 17.88 10.36
CA SER A 105 -9.20 18.23 10.62
C SER A 105 -9.70 17.59 11.92
N SER A 106 -10.79 18.11 12.49
CA SER A 106 -11.42 17.51 13.66
C SER A 106 -11.76 16.03 13.43
N LEU A 107 -12.25 15.67 12.25
CA LEU A 107 -12.53 14.30 11.87
C LEU A 107 -11.26 13.42 11.89
N SER A 108 -10.15 13.93 11.35
CA SER A 108 -8.85 13.25 11.37
C SER A 108 -8.34 13.05 12.81
N GLU A 109 -8.48 14.07 13.66
CA GLU A 109 -8.11 14.00 15.07
C GLU A 109 -8.91 12.92 15.81
N ASP A 110 -10.25 12.94 15.70
CA ASP A 110 -11.13 11.95 16.31
C ASP A 110 -10.85 10.54 15.82
N PHE A 111 -10.60 10.39 14.52
CA PHE A 111 -10.26 9.12 13.91
C PHE A 111 -8.97 8.53 14.48
N LEU A 112 -7.87 9.31 14.52
CA LEU A 112 -6.56 8.83 15.01
C LEU A 112 -6.50 8.67 16.53
N ASN A 113 -7.37 9.36 17.28
CA ASN A 113 -7.56 9.11 18.70
C ASN A 113 -8.26 7.77 18.94
N LYS A 114 -9.17 7.36 18.05
CA LYS A 114 -9.94 6.13 18.18
C LYS A 114 -9.26 4.92 17.56
N TYR A 115 -8.67 5.07 16.38
CA TYR A 115 -8.11 3.99 15.58
C TYR A 115 -6.59 4.12 15.42
N ARG A 116 -5.96 2.98 15.16
CA ARG A 116 -4.56 2.88 14.74
C ARG A 116 -4.52 2.41 13.29
N VAL A 117 -3.71 3.04 12.46
CA VAL A 117 -3.55 2.68 11.06
C VAL A 117 -2.18 2.08 10.83
N LEU A 118 -2.12 0.88 10.26
CA LEU A 118 -0.92 0.24 9.76
C LEU A 118 -0.91 0.38 8.24
N ALA A 119 -0.11 1.29 7.72
CA ALA A 119 -0.04 1.56 6.29
C ALA A 119 1.27 1.03 5.68
N PHE A 120 1.15 0.14 4.70
CA PHE A 120 2.24 -0.51 3.99
C PHE A 120 2.36 0.09 2.57
N PRO A 121 3.22 1.09 2.36
CA PRO A 121 3.22 1.90 1.14
C PRO A 121 3.77 1.18 -0.10
N ILE A 122 4.43 0.05 0.09
CA ILE A 122 4.91 -0.81 -0.99
C ILE A 122 5.18 -2.22 -0.46
N LEU A 123 4.47 -3.21 -0.99
CA LEU A 123 4.65 -4.61 -0.61
C LEU A 123 5.64 -5.36 -1.52
N ASN A 124 5.79 -4.94 -2.77
CA ASN A 124 6.64 -5.60 -3.76
C ASN A 124 7.67 -4.62 -4.35
N PRO A 125 8.64 -4.14 -3.54
CA PRO A 125 9.63 -3.17 -4.02
C PRO A 125 10.54 -3.74 -5.11
N ASP A 126 10.85 -5.04 -5.06
CA ASP A 126 11.68 -5.69 -6.08
C ASP A 126 11.00 -5.69 -7.44
N GLY A 127 9.74 -6.13 -7.50
CA GLY A 127 9.00 -6.16 -8.75
C GLY A 127 8.79 -4.76 -9.33
N VAL A 128 8.59 -3.75 -8.46
CA VAL A 128 8.47 -2.35 -8.84
C VAL A 128 9.75 -1.86 -9.52
N ASP A 129 10.89 -2.03 -8.88
CA ASP A 129 12.18 -1.52 -9.40
C ASP A 129 12.70 -2.30 -10.61
N LEU A 130 12.31 -3.58 -10.73
CA LEU A 130 12.63 -4.42 -11.89
C LEU A 130 11.65 -4.23 -13.07
N GLY A 131 10.60 -3.43 -12.90
CA GLY A 131 9.59 -3.20 -13.93
C GLY A 131 8.74 -4.42 -14.26
N HIS A 132 8.52 -5.30 -13.29
CA HIS A 132 7.67 -6.47 -13.48
C HIS A 132 6.20 -6.07 -13.67
N TRP A 133 5.48 -6.88 -14.46
CA TRP A 133 4.05 -6.61 -14.67
C TRP A 133 3.18 -6.97 -13.46
N ARG A 134 3.50 -8.08 -12.77
CA ARG A 134 2.63 -8.60 -11.70
C ARG A 134 3.39 -9.24 -10.54
N HIS A 135 4.48 -9.90 -10.82
CA HIS A 135 5.17 -10.78 -9.88
C HIS A 135 6.26 -10.06 -9.06
N ASN A 136 6.64 -10.66 -7.93
CA ASN A 136 7.86 -10.27 -7.23
C ASN A 136 9.11 -10.80 -7.97
N SER A 137 10.29 -10.58 -7.40
CA SER A 137 11.56 -11.06 -7.98
C SER A 137 11.70 -12.59 -7.98
N GLY A 138 10.82 -13.31 -7.29
CA GLY A 138 10.73 -14.78 -7.29
C GLY A 138 9.75 -15.34 -8.32
N GLY A 139 9.15 -14.50 -9.16
CA GLY A 139 8.16 -14.94 -10.16
C GLY A 139 6.78 -15.26 -9.59
N VAL A 140 6.48 -14.82 -8.36
CA VAL A 140 5.22 -15.11 -7.68
C VAL A 140 4.34 -13.87 -7.58
N ASP A 141 3.05 -14.03 -7.91
CA ASP A 141 2.02 -13.03 -7.63
C ASP A 141 1.80 -12.95 -6.10
N THR A 142 2.27 -11.87 -5.50
CA THR A 142 2.18 -11.68 -4.04
C THR A 142 0.74 -11.68 -3.55
N ASN A 143 -0.23 -11.27 -4.38
CA ASN A 143 -1.66 -11.31 -4.05
C ASN A 143 -2.27 -12.74 -4.15
N ARG A 144 -1.47 -13.77 -4.38
CA ARG A 144 -1.85 -15.19 -4.32
C ARG A 144 -1.17 -15.95 -3.17
N ASP A 145 -0.32 -15.25 -2.41
CA ASP A 145 0.47 -15.89 -1.35
C ASP A 145 -0.11 -15.71 0.07
N TRP A 146 -1.21 -14.98 0.24
CA TRP A 146 -1.81 -14.65 1.55
C TRP A 146 -2.39 -15.84 2.32
N SER A 147 -2.48 -17.02 1.73
CA SER A 147 -2.89 -18.26 2.41
C SER A 147 -1.71 -19.18 2.72
N ILE A 148 -0.57 -18.99 2.07
CA ILE A 148 0.59 -19.87 2.11
C ILE A 148 1.77 -19.23 2.82
N TYR A 149 1.93 -17.88 2.66
CA TYR A 149 3.00 -17.08 3.26
C TYR A 149 4.42 -17.51 2.90
N ASN A 150 4.65 -17.96 1.66
CA ASN A 150 5.96 -18.41 1.20
C ASN A 150 6.87 -17.26 0.75
N GLN A 151 6.28 -16.16 0.29
CA GLN A 151 7.07 -15.02 -0.15
C GLN A 151 7.50 -14.17 1.05
N PRO A 152 8.77 -13.77 1.13
CA PRO A 152 9.29 -13.02 2.28
C PRO A 152 8.53 -11.73 2.54
N GLU A 153 8.09 -11.04 1.48
CA GLU A 153 7.30 -9.82 1.56
C GLU A 153 5.99 -10.05 2.30
N ILE A 154 5.24 -11.09 1.92
CA ILE A 154 3.94 -11.42 2.51
C ILE A 154 4.10 -12.00 3.90
N LYS A 155 5.01 -12.96 4.08
CA LYS A 155 5.27 -13.59 5.37
C LYS A 155 5.57 -12.56 6.45
N GLN A 156 6.53 -11.66 6.21
CA GLN A 156 6.93 -10.65 7.17
C GLN A 156 5.81 -9.63 7.42
N THR A 157 5.00 -9.30 6.40
CA THR A 157 3.82 -8.42 6.57
C THR A 157 2.82 -9.05 7.53
N VAL A 158 2.49 -10.33 7.35
CA VAL A 158 1.55 -11.05 8.23
C VAL A 158 2.11 -11.18 9.64
N GLU A 159 3.40 -11.52 9.78
CA GLU A 159 4.08 -11.61 11.08
C GLU A 159 4.07 -10.26 11.82
N TYR A 160 4.33 -9.16 11.11
CA TYR A 160 4.28 -7.82 11.69
C TYR A 160 2.88 -7.47 12.17
N ILE A 161 1.86 -7.65 11.32
CA ILE A 161 0.46 -7.38 11.66
C ILE A 161 0.04 -8.21 12.87
N THR A 162 0.20 -9.52 12.82
CA THR A 162 -0.26 -10.43 13.88
C THR A 162 0.46 -10.20 15.20
N SER A 163 1.77 -9.96 15.17
CA SER A 163 2.54 -9.62 16.38
C SER A 163 2.10 -8.28 16.98
N THR A 164 1.82 -7.29 16.12
CA THR A 164 1.34 -5.97 16.54
C THR A 164 -0.02 -6.07 17.21
N LEU A 165 -0.97 -6.79 16.61
CA LEU A 165 -2.30 -7.00 17.19
C LEU A 165 -2.21 -7.71 18.55
N ARG A 166 -1.42 -8.77 18.64
CA ARG A 166 -1.23 -9.55 19.88
C ARG A 166 -0.61 -8.69 20.99
N LYS A 167 0.51 -8.00 20.70
CA LYS A 167 1.23 -7.17 21.69
C LYS A 167 0.37 -6.03 22.25
N ASN A 168 -0.54 -5.49 21.45
CA ASN A 168 -1.38 -4.36 21.84
C ASN A 168 -2.79 -4.78 22.29
N LYS A 169 -3.11 -6.09 22.32
CA LYS A 169 -4.45 -6.63 22.59
C LYS A 169 -5.50 -5.95 21.73
N ALA A 170 -5.17 -5.74 20.44
CA ALA A 170 -5.96 -5.01 19.46
C ALA A 170 -6.62 -5.97 18.45
N LYS A 171 -7.63 -5.48 17.74
CA LYS A 171 -8.28 -6.20 16.64
C LYS A 171 -8.08 -5.45 15.32
N ALA A 172 -7.89 -6.18 14.23
CA ALA A 172 -8.01 -5.62 12.89
C ALA A 172 -9.52 -5.58 12.54
N ILE A 173 -10.02 -4.40 12.26
CA ILE A 173 -11.45 -4.20 11.96
C ILE A 173 -11.70 -3.91 10.50
N LEU A 174 -10.69 -3.43 9.77
CA LEU A 174 -10.76 -3.12 8.34
C LEU A 174 -9.41 -3.36 7.69
N GLY A 175 -9.42 -4.00 6.53
CA GLY A 175 -8.28 -4.08 5.63
C GLY A 175 -8.67 -3.51 4.28
N LEU A 176 -7.87 -2.57 3.76
CA LEU A 176 -8.01 -2.02 2.42
C LEU A 176 -6.73 -2.32 1.64
N ASP A 177 -6.89 -2.97 0.49
CA ASP A 177 -5.80 -3.29 -0.44
C ASP A 177 -6.03 -2.51 -1.74
N PHE A 178 -5.15 -1.56 -2.02
CA PHE A 178 -5.28 -0.64 -3.14
C PHE A 178 -4.65 -1.24 -4.39
N HIS A 179 -5.49 -1.58 -5.34
CA HIS A 179 -5.14 -2.09 -6.65
C HIS A 179 -5.61 -1.15 -7.77
N SER A 180 -5.23 -1.46 -9.00
CA SER A 180 -5.75 -0.79 -10.20
C SER A 180 -6.52 -1.76 -11.07
N THR A 181 -7.66 -1.31 -11.61
CA THR A 181 -8.50 -2.07 -12.55
C THR A 181 -9.16 -1.12 -13.54
N TYR A 182 -9.85 -1.66 -14.56
CA TYR A 182 -10.53 -0.88 -15.59
C TYR A 182 -11.80 -0.16 -15.12
N LYS A 183 -12.30 -0.51 -13.95
CA LYS A 183 -13.52 0.08 -13.37
C LYS A 183 -13.27 0.44 -11.93
N ASP A 184 -13.92 1.48 -11.45
CA ASP A 184 -13.95 1.82 -10.02
C ASP A 184 -14.83 0.80 -9.31
N VAL A 185 -14.19 -0.12 -8.59
CA VAL A 185 -14.87 -1.22 -7.90
C VAL A 185 -14.25 -1.46 -6.53
N PHE A 186 -15.09 -1.92 -5.61
CA PHE A 186 -14.66 -2.51 -4.35
C PHE A 186 -14.91 -4.02 -4.40
N TYR A 187 -13.85 -4.80 -4.28
CA TYR A 187 -13.97 -6.24 -4.07
C TYR A 187 -14.06 -6.50 -2.59
N THR A 188 -15.20 -7.02 -2.15
CA THR A 188 -15.43 -7.30 -0.74
C THR A 188 -15.51 -8.80 -0.51
N ASN A 189 -15.06 -9.22 0.67
CA ASN A 189 -15.28 -10.59 1.12
C ASN A 189 -16.77 -10.81 1.38
N LYS A 190 -17.25 -12.07 1.22
CA LYS A 190 -18.60 -12.43 1.64
C LYS A 190 -18.81 -12.03 3.10
N ILE A 191 -19.94 -11.38 3.38
CA ILE A 191 -20.35 -11.00 4.73
C ILE A 191 -20.37 -12.28 5.58
N ARG A 192 -19.55 -12.30 6.63
CA ARG A 192 -19.61 -13.35 7.64
C ARG A 192 -20.60 -12.93 8.74
N LYS A 193 -21.26 -13.90 9.37
CA LYS A 193 -22.22 -13.63 10.47
C LYS A 193 -21.66 -12.77 11.60
N GLU A 194 -20.35 -12.74 11.75
CA GLU A 194 -19.63 -12.03 12.82
C GLU A 194 -19.06 -10.67 12.39
N THR A 195 -19.36 -10.18 11.17
CA THR A 195 -18.89 -8.85 10.78
C THR A 195 -19.65 -7.76 11.52
N THR A 196 -18.92 -6.78 12.07
CA THR A 196 -19.49 -5.63 12.76
C THR A 196 -19.87 -4.48 11.83
N LEU A 197 -19.61 -4.62 10.51
CA LEU A 197 -19.91 -3.61 9.49
C LEU A 197 -20.81 -4.17 8.37
N PRO A 198 -22.00 -4.71 8.69
CA PRO A 198 -22.86 -5.35 7.69
C PRO A 198 -23.36 -4.39 6.62
N ASN A 199 -23.43 -3.10 6.89
CA ASN A 199 -23.96 -2.07 6.00
C ASN A 199 -22.87 -1.33 5.20
N PHE A 200 -21.60 -1.67 5.39
CA PHE A 200 -20.50 -1.02 4.67
C PHE A 200 -20.41 -1.48 3.21
N VAL A 201 -21.04 -2.58 2.86
CA VAL A 201 -20.90 -3.31 1.60
C VAL A 201 -22.21 -3.33 0.79
N ASN A 202 -23.26 -2.68 1.23
CA ASN A 202 -24.55 -2.57 0.54
C ASN A 202 -24.62 -1.30 -0.30
#